data_05845c469746b09c62ce9983d645b24b
#
_entry.id   05845c469746b09c62ce9983d645b24b
#
_cell.length_a   1.000
_cell.length_b   1.000
_cell.length_c   1.000
_cell.angle_alpha   90.00
_cell.angle_beta   90.00
_cell.angle_gamma   90.00
#
_symmetry.space_group_name_H-M   'P 1'
#
loop_
_entity.id
_entity.type
_entity.pdbx_description
1 polymer ?
#
loop_
_entity_poly.entity_id
_entity_poly.type
_entity_poly.pdbx_seq_one_letter_code
_entity_poly.pdbx_strand_id
1 'polypeptide(L)'
;MSVDVFLCDDGSTDGTGLMLREEYPQVKVCEGTGHLFWGGGMRMAWSQALATASFDYFLWLNDDTFLLPGAFQNIWKDYLNIGRPVVLTAACSIPGAKQFSYGGHGSGSPISPNGKPQEVTFINGNVVLIPSFVVDKIGIISPVYTHYLGDFDFGLRAQKAGIPCFTTSSYYAECAPNQLPYWADPKLSIKERWIWMKSVKGLALEEFIYFKTYHYGSWVGLKTRVEVYLKVLDLTAYVKTRNFFHSLIRR
;
A
#
# COMPACT_ATOMS: atom_id res chain seq x y z
N MET A 1 8.08 13.17 22.24
CA MET A 1 7.75 11.89 21.58
C MET A 1 9.06 11.22 21.28
N SER A 2 9.29 10.01 21.78
CA SER A 2 10.45 9.18 21.39
C SER A 2 10.07 8.39 20.13
N VAL A 3 11.04 8.17 19.24
CA VAL A 3 10.86 7.43 18.00
C VAL A 3 11.97 6.39 17.91
N ASP A 4 11.58 5.13 17.72
CA ASP A 4 12.48 4.04 17.35
C ASP A 4 12.28 3.71 15.88
N VAL A 5 13.36 3.50 15.15
CA VAL A 5 13.33 3.16 13.72
C VAL A 5 13.73 1.70 13.53
N PHE A 6 12.87 0.95 12.84
CA PHE A 6 13.10 -0.42 12.43
C PHE A 6 13.11 -0.47 10.91
N LEU A 7 14.15 -1.04 10.33
CA LEU A 7 14.33 -1.10 8.88
C LEU A 7 14.66 -2.53 8.47
N CYS A 8 14.03 -3.01 7.41
CA CYS A 8 14.41 -4.26 6.76
C CYS A 8 15.24 -3.94 5.52
N ASP A 9 16.51 -4.34 5.54
CA ASP A 9 17.37 -4.37 4.36
C ASP A 9 17.18 -5.71 3.64
N ASP A 10 16.42 -5.72 2.55
CA ASP A 10 16.10 -6.95 1.79
C ASP A 10 17.22 -7.31 0.79
N GLY A 11 18.46 -7.32 1.27
CA GLY A 11 19.62 -7.74 0.49
C GLY A 11 20.18 -6.67 -0.44
N SER A 12 20.27 -5.42 0.01
CA SER A 12 20.91 -4.34 -0.73
C SER A 12 22.37 -4.63 -1.03
N THR A 13 22.81 -4.31 -2.25
CA THR A 13 24.19 -4.51 -2.72
C THR A 13 24.94 -3.21 -2.99
N ASP A 14 24.31 -2.08 -2.72
CA ASP A 14 24.78 -0.72 -3.01
C ASP A 14 25.52 -0.04 -1.83
N GLY A 15 25.71 -0.77 -0.72
CA GLY A 15 26.35 -0.26 0.48
C GLY A 15 25.37 0.25 1.55
N THR A 16 24.05 0.18 1.31
CA THR A 16 23.02 0.62 2.27
C THR A 16 23.23 0.02 3.66
N GLY A 17 23.43 -1.30 3.78
CA GLY A 17 23.62 -1.96 5.06
C GLY A 17 24.89 -1.51 5.80
N LEU A 18 25.97 -1.14 5.09
CA LEU A 18 27.19 -0.58 5.68
C LEU A 18 26.94 0.83 6.19
N MET A 19 26.38 1.70 5.36
CA MET A 19 26.01 3.06 5.69
C MET A 19 25.12 3.12 6.95
N LEU A 20 24.09 2.26 7.02
CA LEU A 20 23.20 2.20 8.19
C LEU A 20 23.95 1.85 9.47
N ARG A 21 24.87 0.89 9.43
CA ARG A 21 25.66 0.50 10.62
C ARG A 21 26.62 1.60 11.07
N GLU A 22 27.24 2.32 10.14
CA GLU A 22 28.27 3.31 10.45
C GLU A 22 27.67 4.68 10.79
N GLU A 23 26.69 5.14 10.04
CA GLU A 23 26.16 6.51 10.16
C GLU A 23 24.86 6.58 10.98
N TYR A 24 24.11 5.47 11.06
CA TYR A 24 22.82 5.42 11.75
C TYR A 24 22.71 4.25 12.74
N PRO A 25 23.64 4.07 13.70
CA PRO A 25 23.66 2.91 14.60
C PRO A 25 22.44 2.80 15.51
N GLN A 26 21.62 3.86 15.63
CA GLN A 26 20.36 3.88 16.37
C GLN A 26 19.21 3.19 15.60
N VAL A 27 19.34 2.99 14.28
CA VAL A 27 18.34 2.29 13.48
C VAL A 27 18.49 0.79 13.70
N LYS A 28 17.40 0.13 14.05
CA LYS A 28 17.35 -1.32 14.26
C LYS A 28 17.12 -2.01 12.92
N VAL A 29 18.21 -2.50 12.32
CA VAL A 29 18.17 -3.12 11.00
C VAL A 29 17.97 -4.63 11.14
N CYS A 30 17.03 -5.18 10.36
CA CYS A 30 16.92 -6.62 10.10
C CYS A 30 17.30 -6.92 8.66
N GLU A 31 17.99 -8.03 8.46
CA GLU A 31 18.44 -8.47 7.14
C GLU A 31 17.41 -9.42 6.52
N GLY A 32 16.93 -9.07 5.34
CA GLY A 32 16.02 -9.89 4.55
C GLY A 32 16.75 -10.90 3.67
N THR A 33 16.00 -11.57 2.81
CA THR A 33 16.51 -12.65 1.95
C THR A 33 16.80 -12.21 0.52
N GLY A 34 16.52 -10.96 0.16
CA GLY A 34 16.53 -10.42 -1.21
C GLY A 34 15.25 -10.72 -2.00
N HIS A 35 14.26 -11.34 -1.35
CA HIS A 35 13.00 -11.75 -1.98
C HIS A 35 11.76 -11.44 -1.14
N LEU A 36 11.88 -10.60 -0.12
CA LEU A 36 10.78 -10.23 0.76
C LEU A 36 9.82 -9.25 0.09
N PHE A 37 10.35 -8.41 -0.78
CA PHE A 37 9.63 -7.29 -1.37
C PHE A 37 9.02 -6.37 -0.30
N TRP A 38 8.14 -5.44 -0.69
CA TRP A 38 7.57 -4.48 0.25
C TRP A 38 6.80 -5.13 1.41
N GLY A 39 5.88 -6.04 1.09
CA GLY A 39 5.03 -6.67 2.12
C GLY A 39 5.81 -7.54 3.09
N GLY A 40 6.79 -8.29 2.61
CA GLY A 40 7.66 -9.14 3.43
C GLY A 40 8.61 -8.31 4.29
N GLY A 41 9.28 -7.32 3.69
CA GLY A 41 10.19 -6.40 4.40
C GLY A 41 9.48 -5.62 5.50
N MET A 42 8.32 -5.04 5.18
CA MET A 42 7.50 -4.31 6.16
C MET A 42 7.04 -5.21 7.32
N ARG A 43 6.61 -6.45 7.03
CA ARG A 43 6.27 -7.42 8.09
C ARG A 43 7.46 -7.75 8.98
N MET A 44 8.64 -7.95 8.40
CA MET A 44 9.84 -8.28 9.15
C MET A 44 10.23 -7.15 10.10
N ALA A 45 10.33 -5.92 9.61
CA ALA A 45 10.62 -4.74 10.42
C ALA A 45 9.57 -4.53 11.52
N TRP A 46 8.30 -4.69 11.19
CA TRP A 46 7.20 -4.53 12.15
C TRP A 46 7.19 -5.64 13.22
N SER A 47 7.45 -6.89 12.84
CA SER A 47 7.57 -8.00 13.79
C SER A 47 8.73 -7.80 14.76
N GLN A 48 9.86 -7.24 14.28
CA GLN A 48 10.99 -6.89 15.14
C GLN A 48 10.61 -5.77 16.12
N ALA A 49 9.87 -4.75 15.67
CA ALA A 49 9.39 -3.70 16.55
C ALA A 49 8.52 -4.28 17.67
N LEU A 50 7.54 -5.10 17.34
CA LEU A 50 6.64 -5.76 18.29
C LEU A 50 7.36 -6.67 19.29
N ALA A 51 8.45 -7.32 18.88
CA ALA A 51 9.28 -8.16 19.75
C ALA A 51 10.22 -7.37 20.65
N THR A 52 10.48 -6.09 20.33
CA THR A 52 11.45 -5.26 21.05
C THR A 52 10.83 -4.50 22.22
N ALA A 53 9.66 -3.90 22.02
CA ALA A 53 9.00 -3.08 23.04
C ALA A 53 7.51 -2.87 22.72
N SER A 54 6.78 -2.30 23.68
CA SER A 54 5.43 -1.80 23.46
C SER A 54 5.49 -0.37 22.94
N PHE A 55 4.73 -0.08 21.90
CA PHE A 55 4.62 1.23 21.28
C PHE A 55 3.16 1.69 21.30
N ASP A 56 2.94 2.99 21.45
CA ASP A 56 1.57 3.56 21.36
C ASP A 56 1.08 3.63 19.92
N TYR A 57 2.00 3.87 18.97
CA TYR A 57 1.74 4.03 17.54
C TYR A 57 2.85 3.42 16.71
N PHE A 58 2.49 2.97 15.52
CA PHE A 58 3.41 2.59 14.44
C PHE A 58 3.26 3.57 13.28
N LEU A 59 4.36 3.90 12.63
CA LEU A 59 4.36 4.67 11.39
C LEU A 59 5.06 3.84 10.30
N TRP A 60 4.31 3.44 9.27
CA TRP A 60 4.95 2.93 8.06
C TRP A 60 5.58 4.09 7.31
N LEU A 61 6.75 3.87 6.76
CA LEU A 61 7.44 4.81 5.89
C LEU A 61 8.22 4.01 4.86
N ASN A 62 7.98 4.28 3.58
CA ASN A 62 8.76 3.70 2.50
C ASN A 62 10.09 4.48 2.33
N ASP A 63 11.12 3.78 1.89
CA ASP A 63 12.47 4.31 1.66
C ASP A 63 12.55 5.32 0.49
N ASP A 64 11.61 5.26 -0.44
CA ASP A 64 11.46 6.19 -1.57
C ASP A 64 10.53 7.38 -1.29
N THR A 65 10.13 7.56 -0.04
CA THR A 65 9.17 8.60 0.37
C THR A 65 9.84 9.63 1.28
N PHE A 66 9.86 10.89 0.85
CA PHE A 66 10.49 11.99 1.56
C PHE A 66 9.46 12.78 2.35
N LEU A 67 9.60 12.78 3.68
CA LEU A 67 8.73 13.57 4.56
C LEU A 67 9.02 15.07 4.42
N LEU A 68 7.98 15.87 4.26
CA LEU A 68 8.09 17.33 4.22
C LEU A 68 8.38 17.90 5.62
N PRO A 69 8.97 19.11 5.71
CA PRO A 69 9.23 19.76 7.00
C PRO A 69 7.95 19.82 7.85
N GLY A 70 8.04 19.36 9.10
CA GLY A 70 6.90 19.33 10.02
C GLY A 70 5.87 18.22 9.76
N ALA A 71 6.17 17.24 8.89
CA ALA A 71 5.24 16.16 8.52
C ALA A 71 4.74 15.39 9.75
N PHE A 72 5.61 14.98 10.67
CA PHE A 72 5.20 14.25 11.88
C PHE A 72 4.20 15.05 12.72
N GLN A 73 4.49 16.33 12.97
CA GLN A 73 3.63 17.22 13.76
C GLN A 73 2.26 17.40 13.08
N ASN A 74 2.26 17.54 11.75
CA ASN A 74 1.03 17.75 10.98
C ASN A 74 0.20 16.46 10.88
N ILE A 75 0.82 15.30 10.65
CA ILE A 75 0.14 13.99 10.70
C ILE A 75 -0.50 13.79 12.07
N TRP A 76 0.24 14.08 13.14
CA TRP A 76 -0.26 13.97 14.51
C TRP A 76 -1.42 14.93 14.78
N LYS A 77 -1.32 16.18 14.31
CA LYS A 77 -2.41 17.17 14.42
C LYS A 77 -3.66 16.71 13.68
N ASP A 78 -3.53 16.21 12.47
CA ASP A 78 -4.65 15.66 11.71
C ASP A 78 -5.31 14.47 12.42
N TYR A 79 -4.48 13.55 12.97
CA TYR A 79 -4.97 12.44 13.76
C TYR A 79 -5.80 12.90 14.97
N LEU A 80 -5.30 13.88 15.73
CA LEU A 80 -6.03 14.43 16.87
C LEU A 80 -7.32 15.16 16.45
N ASN A 81 -7.30 15.88 15.34
CA ASN A 81 -8.47 16.61 14.83
C ASN A 81 -9.62 15.70 14.39
N ILE A 82 -9.34 14.44 14.03
CA ILE A 82 -10.38 13.44 13.71
C ILE A 82 -11.17 13.07 14.97
N GLY A 83 -10.56 13.17 16.16
CA GLY A 83 -11.22 13.00 17.46
C GLY A 83 -11.69 11.59 17.80
N ARG A 84 -11.26 10.59 17.01
CA ARG A 84 -11.51 9.16 17.26
C ARG A 84 -10.35 8.31 16.70
N PRO A 85 -10.17 7.09 17.20
CA PRO A 85 -9.14 6.19 16.70
C PRO A 85 -9.36 5.83 15.23
N VAL A 86 -8.32 6.00 14.42
CA VAL A 86 -8.33 5.72 12.96
C VAL A 86 -6.98 5.18 12.51
N VAL A 87 -6.94 4.59 11.32
CA VAL A 87 -5.72 4.42 10.53
C VAL A 87 -5.61 5.64 9.60
N LEU A 88 -4.47 6.36 9.65
CA LEU A 88 -4.28 7.59 8.89
C LEU A 88 -3.17 7.43 7.86
N THR A 89 -3.51 7.42 6.57
CA THR A 89 -2.54 7.42 5.47
C THR A 89 -2.23 8.86 5.05
N ALA A 90 -0.95 9.23 4.97
CA ALA A 90 -0.61 10.57 4.50
C ALA A 90 -0.71 10.65 2.98
N ALA A 91 -1.19 11.79 2.49
CA ALA A 91 -1.14 12.11 1.07
C ALA A 91 0.27 12.56 0.69
N CYS A 92 0.79 11.97 -0.39
CA CYS A 92 2.06 12.31 -1.00
C CYS A 92 1.84 13.10 -2.30
N SER A 93 2.73 14.05 -2.57
CA SER A 93 2.78 14.75 -3.85
C SER A 93 3.96 14.28 -4.71
N ILE A 94 3.88 14.53 -5.99
CA ILE A 94 5.02 14.40 -6.90
C ILE A 94 6.10 15.38 -6.43
N PRO A 95 7.39 14.99 -6.36
CA PRO A 95 8.48 15.86 -5.94
C PRO A 95 8.49 17.18 -6.71
N GLY A 96 8.52 18.29 -5.95
CA GLY A 96 8.50 19.65 -6.49
C GLY A 96 7.18 20.11 -7.10
N ALA A 97 6.10 19.31 -7.03
CA ALA A 97 4.78 19.66 -7.55
C ALA A 97 3.67 19.41 -6.51
N LYS A 98 2.70 20.31 -6.43
CA LYS A 98 1.49 20.11 -5.59
C LYS A 98 0.44 19.24 -6.31
N GLN A 99 0.89 18.08 -6.81
CA GLN A 99 0.05 17.13 -7.52
C GLN A 99 0.09 15.78 -6.80
N PHE A 100 -1.07 15.17 -6.60
CA PHE A 100 -1.20 13.87 -5.94
C PHE A 100 -0.36 12.79 -6.64
N SER A 101 0.40 12.04 -5.85
CA SER A 101 1.09 10.83 -6.30
C SER A 101 0.57 9.58 -5.59
N TYR A 102 0.59 9.58 -4.25
CA TYR A 102 0.14 8.46 -3.42
C TYR A 102 -0.70 8.95 -2.24
N GLY A 103 -1.49 8.05 -1.64
CA GLY A 103 -2.33 8.35 -0.48
C GLY A 103 -3.64 7.58 -0.49
N GLY A 104 -4.65 8.11 0.20
CA GLY A 104 -5.94 7.49 0.31
C GLY A 104 -6.75 7.50 -0.99
N HIS A 105 -7.53 6.43 -1.20
CA HIS A 105 -8.45 6.32 -2.34
C HIS A 105 -9.87 6.06 -1.88
N GLY A 106 -10.83 6.63 -2.58
CA GLY A 106 -12.23 6.21 -2.54
C GLY A 106 -12.47 4.94 -3.36
N SER A 107 -13.72 4.60 -3.62
CA SER A 107 -14.09 3.40 -4.38
C SER A 107 -13.66 3.40 -5.86
N GLY A 108 -13.16 4.50 -6.40
CA GLY A 108 -12.80 4.58 -7.83
C GLY A 108 -11.73 5.62 -8.19
N SER A 109 -11.31 6.46 -7.25
CA SER A 109 -10.35 7.53 -7.52
C SER A 109 -9.53 7.90 -6.29
N PRO A 110 -8.32 8.49 -6.48
CA PRO A 110 -7.55 9.06 -5.40
C PRO A 110 -8.31 10.21 -4.73
N ILE A 111 -8.10 10.38 -3.42
CA ILE A 111 -8.65 11.49 -2.63
C ILE A 111 -7.54 12.49 -2.37
N SER A 112 -7.58 13.60 -3.11
CA SER A 112 -6.64 14.70 -2.91
C SER A 112 -6.97 15.50 -1.65
N PRO A 113 -5.96 16.00 -0.93
CA PRO A 113 -6.15 16.86 0.22
C PRO A 113 -7.00 18.13 -0.09
N ASN A 114 -7.86 18.50 0.87
CA ASN A 114 -8.76 19.65 0.74
C ASN A 114 -8.79 20.54 1.99
N GLY A 115 -7.75 20.49 2.81
CA GLY A 115 -7.62 21.30 4.03
C GLY A 115 -8.17 20.63 5.29
N LYS A 116 -8.73 19.42 5.19
CA LYS A 116 -9.18 18.60 6.33
C LYS A 116 -8.97 17.12 6.06
N PRO A 117 -8.78 16.29 7.11
CA PRO A 117 -8.75 14.84 6.96
C PRO A 117 -10.04 14.30 6.32
N GLN A 118 -9.92 13.32 5.42
CA GLN A 118 -11.05 12.74 4.69
C GLN A 118 -11.06 11.23 4.84
N GLU A 119 -12.24 10.64 5.01
CA GLU A 119 -12.40 9.19 5.06
C GLU A 119 -12.08 8.56 3.71
N VAL A 120 -11.40 7.39 3.74
CA VAL A 120 -10.95 6.67 2.55
C VAL A 120 -11.33 5.19 2.62
N THR A 121 -11.55 4.57 1.47
CA THR A 121 -11.78 3.12 1.37
C THR A 121 -10.47 2.36 1.40
N PHE A 122 -9.46 2.85 0.66
CA PHE A 122 -8.15 2.20 0.56
C PHE A 122 -7.07 3.15 1.05
N ILE A 123 -6.18 2.64 1.88
CA ILE A 123 -4.96 3.34 2.29
C ILE A 123 -3.83 2.98 1.34
N ASN A 124 -2.80 3.83 1.28
CA ASN A 124 -1.55 3.52 0.58
C ASN A 124 -0.40 3.45 1.60
N GLY A 125 0.48 2.48 1.43
CA GLY A 125 1.51 2.11 2.40
C GLY A 125 2.71 3.05 2.52
N ASN A 126 2.79 4.15 1.74
CA ASN A 126 3.96 5.03 1.75
C ASN A 126 4.21 5.70 3.11
N VAL A 127 3.17 6.27 3.71
CA VAL A 127 3.21 6.84 5.07
C VAL A 127 1.89 6.54 5.76
N VAL A 128 1.89 5.70 6.80
CA VAL A 128 0.65 5.33 7.50
C VAL A 128 0.86 5.34 9.01
N LEU A 129 0.09 6.17 9.71
CA LEU A 129 0.03 6.19 11.18
C LEU A 129 -1.02 5.20 11.67
N ILE A 130 -0.61 4.29 12.56
CA ILE A 130 -1.41 3.17 13.06
C ILE A 130 -1.31 3.14 14.59
N PRO A 131 -2.40 3.33 15.33
CA PRO A 131 -2.42 3.09 16.78
C PRO A 131 -2.18 1.62 17.12
N SER A 132 -1.46 1.33 18.20
CA SER A 132 -1.10 -0.04 18.60
C SER A 132 -2.31 -0.95 18.78
N PHE A 133 -3.40 -0.47 19.38
CA PHE A 133 -4.61 -1.28 19.58
C PHE A 133 -5.21 -1.80 18.24
N VAL A 134 -4.93 -1.15 17.11
CA VAL A 134 -5.35 -1.66 15.79
C VAL A 134 -4.62 -2.96 15.50
N VAL A 135 -3.31 -2.99 15.80
CA VAL A 135 -2.47 -4.19 15.65
C VAL A 135 -2.96 -5.32 16.53
N ASP A 136 -3.30 -5.01 17.79
CA ASP A 136 -3.87 -5.99 18.73
C ASP A 136 -5.18 -6.60 18.19
N LYS A 137 -5.97 -5.80 17.48
CA LYS A 137 -7.29 -6.20 16.98
C LYS A 137 -7.24 -6.97 15.67
N ILE A 138 -6.37 -6.59 14.74
CA ILE A 138 -6.36 -7.15 13.38
C ILE A 138 -5.01 -7.77 12.95
N GLY A 139 -4.00 -7.71 13.83
CA GLY A 139 -2.63 -8.12 13.49
C GLY A 139 -1.93 -7.13 12.55
N ILE A 140 -0.77 -7.54 12.05
CA ILE A 140 0.05 -6.79 11.09
C ILE A 140 -0.36 -7.09 9.64
N ILE A 141 0.44 -6.67 8.65
CA ILE A 141 0.25 -7.00 7.23
C ILE A 141 0.15 -8.52 7.04
N SER A 142 -0.87 -8.99 6.33
CA SER A 142 -1.09 -10.41 6.06
C SER A 142 0.09 -11.05 5.30
N PRO A 143 0.53 -12.26 5.69
CA PRO A 143 1.62 -12.96 5.01
C PRO A 143 1.27 -13.42 3.59
N VAL A 144 0.01 -13.35 3.20
CA VAL A 144 -0.43 -13.69 1.84
C VAL A 144 0.12 -12.72 0.80
N TYR A 145 0.32 -11.44 1.18
CA TYR A 145 0.73 -10.40 0.23
C TYR A 145 2.25 -10.19 0.27
N THR A 146 2.87 -10.36 -0.89
CA THR A 146 4.32 -10.20 -1.02
C THR A 146 4.72 -8.76 -1.32
N HIS A 147 4.02 -8.09 -2.26
CA HIS A 147 4.38 -6.73 -2.68
C HIS A 147 3.19 -5.78 -2.71
N TYR A 148 2.14 -6.11 -3.46
CA TYR A 148 0.93 -5.28 -3.59
C TYR A 148 -0.18 -5.74 -2.64
N LEU A 149 -1.20 -4.90 -2.47
CA LEU A 149 -2.46 -5.18 -1.77
C LEU A 149 -2.35 -5.36 -0.27
N GLY A 150 -1.15 -5.47 0.31
CA GLY A 150 -0.98 -5.64 1.75
C GLY A 150 -1.50 -4.44 2.55
N ASP A 151 -1.31 -3.23 2.03
CA ASP A 151 -1.85 -1.99 2.58
C ASP A 151 -3.37 -1.89 2.41
N PHE A 152 -3.89 -2.21 1.22
CA PHE A 152 -5.33 -2.24 0.95
C PHE A 152 -6.04 -3.27 1.85
N ASP A 153 -5.46 -4.47 1.98
CA ASP A 153 -5.97 -5.51 2.88
C ASP A 153 -6.00 -5.03 4.34
N PHE A 154 -4.92 -4.42 4.81
CA PHE A 154 -4.81 -3.91 6.17
C PHE A 154 -5.90 -2.86 6.44
N GLY A 155 -6.06 -1.87 5.56
CA GLY A 155 -7.10 -0.86 5.68
C GLY A 155 -8.51 -1.44 5.68
N LEU A 156 -8.81 -2.39 4.79
CA LEU A 156 -10.12 -3.04 4.76
C LEU A 156 -10.38 -3.92 5.99
N ARG A 157 -9.35 -4.61 6.54
CA ARG A 157 -9.50 -5.36 7.80
C ARG A 157 -9.76 -4.42 8.97
N ALA A 158 -9.08 -3.26 9.02
CA ALA A 158 -9.35 -2.24 10.04
C ALA A 158 -10.80 -1.75 9.97
N GLN A 159 -11.30 -1.42 8.77
CA GLN A 159 -12.68 -0.98 8.56
C GLN A 159 -13.70 -2.06 8.93
N LYS A 160 -13.47 -3.32 8.57
CA LYS A 160 -14.32 -4.47 9.00
C LYS A 160 -14.33 -4.62 10.52
N ALA A 161 -13.26 -4.24 11.20
CA ALA A 161 -13.17 -4.23 12.66
C ALA A 161 -13.75 -2.96 13.32
N GLY A 162 -14.38 -2.05 12.53
CA GLY A 162 -14.99 -0.82 13.03
C GLY A 162 -14.00 0.35 13.18
N ILE A 163 -12.80 0.25 12.62
CA ILE A 163 -11.77 1.29 12.68
C ILE A 163 -11.68 1.95 11.31
N PRO A 164 -12.15 3.20 11.15
CA PRO A 164 -12.14 3.87 9.85
C PRO A 164 -10.73 4.26 9.43
N CYS A 165 -10.56 4.43 8.12
CA CYS A 165 -9.32 4.90 7.51
C CYS A 165 -9.52 6.33 6.98
N PHE A 166 -8.51 7.18 7.17
CA PHE A 166 -8.51 8.57 6.71
C PHE A 166 -7.25 8.91 5.94
N THR A 167 -7.33 9.91 5.07
CA THR A 167 -6.14 10.59 4.51
C THR A 167 -5.96 11.96 5.14
N THR A 168 -4.74 12.51 5.04
CA THR A 168 -4.35 13.77 5.65
C THR A 168 -4.97 15.00 4.98
N SER A 169 -5.01 16.13 5.69
CA SER A 169 -5.59 17.39 5.24
C SER A 169 -4.77 18.10 4.16
N SER A 170 -3.46 17.76 4.07
CA SER A 170 -2.52 18.30 3.09
C SER A 170 -1.52 17.23 2.67
N TYR A 171 -0.67 17.54 1.69
CA TYR A 171 0.49 16.71 1.35
C TYR A 171 1.54 16.86 2.44
N TYR A 172 1.98 15.76 3.03
CA TYR A 172 3.01 15.73 4.08
C TYR A 172 4.25 14.94 3.69
N ALA A 173 4.24 14.40 2.49
CA ALA A 173 5.40 13.72 1.91
C ALA A 173 5.47 13.92 0.39
N GLU A 174 6.62 13.64 -0.17
CA GLU A 174 6.85 13.55 -1.62
C GLU A 174 7.30 12.14 -1.97
N CYS A 175 6.73 11.60 -3.05
CA CYS A 175 7.11 10.32 -3.62
C CYS A 175 6.84 10.35 -5.13
N ALA A 176 7.85 9.99 -5.92
CA ALA A 176 7.68 9.90 -7.37
C ALA A 176 6.76 8.72 -7.73
N PRO A 177 5.81 8.89 -8.67
CA PRO A 177 4.95 7.78 -9.05
C PRO A 177 5.76 6.69 -9.79
N ASN A 178 5.54 5.44 -9.40
CA ASN A 178 6.16 4.29 -10.04
C ASN A 178 5.67 4.12 -11.48
N GLN A 179 6.60 4.05 -12.43
CA GLN A 179 6.33 3.79 -13.84
C GLN A 179 6.46 2.28 -14.12
N LEU A 180 5.67 1.45 -13.43
CA LEU A 180 5.68 0.02 -13.72
C LEU A 180 4.88 -0.26 -14.99
N PRO A 181 5.36 -1.17 -15.88
CA PRO A 181 4.61 -1.56 -17.06
C PRO A 181 3.28 -2.18 -16.63
N TYR A 182 2.21 -1.76 -17.28
CA TYR A 182 0.91 -2.40 -17.06
C TYR A 182 0.96 -3.85 -17.57
N TRP A 183 0.70 -4.81 -16.70
CA TRP A 183 0.79 -6.24 -17.00
C TRP A 183 -0.06 -6.68 -18.22
N ALA A 184 -1.12 -5.94 -18.52
CA ALA A 184 -1.99 -6.20 -19.67
C ALA A 184 -1.78 -5.17 -20.80
N ASP A 185 -0.59 -4.57 -20.93
CA ASP A 185 -0.29 -3.65 -22.04
C ASP A 185 -0.49 -4.37 -23.38
N PRO A 186 -1.31 -3.84 -24.30
CA PRO A 186 -1.53 -4.43 -25.62
C PRO A 186 -0.26 -4.50 -26.48
N LYS A 187 0.78 -3.72 -26.17
CA LYS A 187 2.09 -3.80 -26.85
C LYS A 187 2.88 -5.06 -26.47
N LEU A 188 2.59 -5.67 -25.33
CA LEU A 188 3.21 -6.90 -24.90
C LEU A 188 2.61 -8.10 -25.64
N SER A 189 3.44 -9.09 -25.96
CA SER A 189 2.97 -10.38 -26.43
C SER A 189 2.14 -11.11 -25.37
N ILE A 190 1.32 -12.08 -25.76
CA ILE A 190 0.54 -12.91 -24.83
C ILE A 190 1.45 -13.58 -23.80
N LYS A 191 2.65 -14.05 -24.23
CA LYS A 191 3.64 -14.68 -23.35
C LYS A 191 4.17 -13.71 -22.30
N GLU A 192 4.51 -12.49 -22.68
CA GLU A 192 4.98 -11.45 -21.75
C GLU A 192 3.87 -11.05 -20.78
N ARG A 193 2.66 -10.82 -21.26
CA ARG A 193 1.49 -10.53 -20.42
C ARG A 193 1.25 -11.66 -19.40
N TRP A 194 1.40 -12.92 -19.83
CA TRP A 194 1.27 -14.07 -18.96
C TRP A 194 2.32 -14.10 -17.84
N ILE A 195 3.58 -13.81 -18.18
CA ILE A 195 4.69 -13.71 -17.21
C ILE A 195 4.43 -12.57 -16.23
N TRP A 196 4.11 -11.37 -16.73
CA TRP A 196 3.82 -10.21 -15.89
C TRP A 196 2.59 -10.40 -14.99
N MET A 197 1.54 -11.02 -15.48
CA MET A 197 0.35 -11.34 -14.69
C MET A 197 0.68 -12.18 -13.45
N LYS A 198 1.64 -13.09 -13.55
CA LYS A 198 2.04 -13.97 -12.44
C LYS A 198 3.12 -13.38 -11.55
N SER A 199 3.90 -12.43 -12.07
CA SER A 199 5.05 -11.88 -11.33
C SER A 199 4.59 -11.03 -10.13
N VAL A 200 5.42 -11.04 -9.08
CA VAL A 200 5.19 -10.24 -7.86
C VAL A 200 5.13 -8.75 -8.16
N LYS A 201 5.99 -8.25 -9.06
CA LYS A 201 5.98 -6.83 -9.50
C LYS A 201 4.95 -6.54 -10.60
N GLY A 202 4.25 -7.56 -11.09
CA GLY A 202 3.14 -7.42 -12.04
C GLY A 202 1.79 -7.40 -11.35
N LEU A 203 0.89 -8.36 -11.67
CA LEU A 203 -0.42 -8.46 -11.01
C LEU A 203 -0.40 -9.30 -9.74
N ALA A 204 0.59 -10.20 -9.56
CA ALA A 204 0.60 -11.22 -8.51
C ALA A 204 -0.75 -11.97 -8.45
N LEU A 205 -1.15 -12.60 -9.56
CA LEU A 205 -2.51 -13.10 -9.81
C LEU A 205 -3.15 -13.82 -8.62
N GLU A 206 -2.44 -14.75 -7.98
CA GLU A 206 -3.03 -15.55 -6.90
C GLU A 206 -3.32 -14.69 -5.65
N GLU A 207 -2.43 -13.75 -5.32
CA GLU A 207 -2.63 -12.77 -4.24
C GLU A 207 -3.83 -11.86 -4.56
N PHE A 208 -3.93 -11.40 -5.82
CA PHE A 208 -5.04 -10.58 -6.28
C PHE A 208 -6.39 -11.33 -6.24
N ILE A 209 -6.42 -12.60 -6.65
CA ILE A 209 -7.63 -13.43 -6.56
C ILE A 209 -7.99 -13.72 -5.10
N TYR A 210 -6.99 -13.99 -4.25
CA TYR A 210 -7.22 -14.15 -2.82
C TYR A 210 -7.84 -12.88 -2.22
N PHE A 211 -7.28 -11.70 -2.51
CA PHE A 211 -7.82 -10.41 -2.08
C PHE A 211 -9.29 -10.23 -2.48
N LYS A 212 -9.60 -10.49 -3.76
CA LYS A 212 -10.96 -10.38 -4.26
C LYS A 212 -11.92 -11.37 -3.60
N THR A 213 -11.47 -12.59 -3.39
CA THR A 213 -12.26 -13.62 -2.70
C THR A 213 -12.51 -13.28 -1.24
N TYR A 214 -11.45 -12.89 -0.52
CA TYR A 214 -11.52 -12.62 0.92
C TYR A 214 -12.35 -11.39 1.27
N HIS A 215 -12.22 -10.31 0.49
CA HIS A 215 -12.92 -9.06 0.79
C HIS A 215 -14.31 -8.96 0.15
N TYR A 216 -14.55 -9.60 -1.00
CA TYR A 216 -15.76 -9.42 -1.81
C TYR A 216 -16.53 -10.71 -2.12
N GLY A 217 -16.02 -11.85 -1.68
CA GLY A 217 -16.66 -13.16 -1.81
C GLY A 217 -16.18 -13.99 -2.99
N SER A 218 -16.41 -15.33 -2.89
CA SER A 218 -15.87 -16.32 -3.82
C SER A 218 -16.31 -16.11 -5.27
N TRP A 219 -17.54 -15.64 -5.48
CA TRP A 219 -18.05 -15.34 -6.84
C TRP A 219 -17.27 -14.20 -7.49
N VAL A 220 -16.95 -13.15 -6.73
CA VAL A 220 -16.13 -12.03 -7.24
C VAL A 220 -14.72 -12.49 -7.56
N GLY A 221 -14.11 -13.34 -6.73
CA GLY A 221 -12.82 -13.94 -6.99
C GLY A 221 -12.79 -14.75 -8.29
N LEU A 222 -13.79 -15.64 -8.48
CA LEU A 222 -13.91 -16.43 -9.70
C LEU A 222 -14.10 -15.55 -10.95
N LYS A 223 -15.04 -14.60 -10.90
CA LYS A 223 -15.25 -13.63 -11.97
C LYS A 223 -13.97 -12.89 -12.32
N THR A 224 -13.25 -12.38 -11.32
CA THR A 224 -11.98 -11.67 -11.51
C THR A 224 -10.93 -12.56 -12.19
N ARG A 225 -10.82 -13.83 -11.79
CA ARG A 225 -9.91 -14.79 -12.44
C ARG A 225 -10.21 -14.93 -13.94
N VAL A 226 -11.46 -15.14 -14.28
CA VAL A 226 -11.90 -15.24 -15.69
C VAL A 226 -11.59 -13.95 -16.45
N GLU A 227 -11.91 -12.78 -15.88
CA GLU A 227 -11.63 -11.48 -16.49
C GLU A 227 -10.14 -11.26 -16.75
N VAL A 228 -9.26 -11.64 -15.81
CA VAL A 228 -7.81 -11.51 -15.97
C VAL A 228 -7.31 -12.39 -17.11
N TYR A 229 -7.74 -13.65 -17.19
CA TYR A 229 -7.37 -14.53 -18.30
C TYR A 229 -7.84 -14.01 -19.66
N LEU A 230 -9.07 -13.50 -19.73
CA LEU A 230 -9.58 -12.89 -20.97
C LEU A 230 -8.73 -11.67 -21.38
N LYS A 231 -8.33 -10.82 -20.44
CA LYS A 231 -7.43 -9.67 -20.70
C LYS A 231 -6.06 -10.10 -21.22
N VAL A 232 -5.51 -11.19 -20.71
CA VAL A 232 -4.21 -11.71 -21.18
C VAL A 232 -4.31 -12.18 -22.63
N LEU A 233 -5.40 -12.88 -22.97
CA LEU A 233 -5.62 -13.44 -24.30
C LEU A 233 -5.92 -12.35 -25.35
N ASP A 234 -6.88 -11.49 -25.07
CA ASP A 234 -7.30 -10.39 -25.95
C ASP A 234 -7.86 -9.21 -25.15
N LEU A 235 -6.99 -8.24 -24.85
CA LEU A 235 -7.38 -7.03 -24.14
C LEU A 235 -8.42 -6.22 -24.92
N THR A 236 -8.30 -6.16 -26.26
CA THR A 236 -9.19 -5.37 -27.11
C THR A 236 -10.60 -5.95 -27.11
N ALA A 237 -10.73 -7.28 -27.28
CA ALA A 237 -11.99 -7.97 -27.18
C ALA A 237 -12.61 -7.83 -25.80
N TYR A 238 -11.82 -7.97 -24.73
CA TYR A 238 -12.29 -7.74 -23.37
C TYR A 238 -12.86 -6.34 -23.16
N VAL A 239 -12.17 -5.29 -23.59
CA VAL A 239 -12.63 -3.89 -23.44
C VAL A 239 -13.91 -3.65 -24.22
N LYS A 240 -14.02 -4.15 -25.46
CA LYS A 240 -15.24 -4.06 -26.28
C LYS A 240 -16.42 -4.73 -25.59
N THR A 241 -16.23 -5.97 -25.12
CA THR A 241 -17.28 -6.74 -24.44
C THR A 241 -17.74 -6.06 -23.16
N ARG A 242 -16.80 -5.59 -22.33
CA ARG A 242 -17.12 -4.83 -21.10
C ARG A 242 -17.93 -3.57 -21.40
N ASN A 243 -17.51 -2.78 -22.38
CA ASN A 243 -18.21 -1.53 -22.72
C ASN A 243 -19.62 -1.82 -23.28
N PHE A 244 -19.80 -2.90 -24.04
CA PHE A 244 -21.11 -3.34 -24.50
C PHE A 244 -22.04 -3.67 -23.32
N PHE A 245 -21.60 -4.49 -22.35
CA PHE A 245 -22.41 -4.80 -21.18
C PHE A 245 -22.71 -3.56 -20.31
N HIS A 246 -21.75 -2.65 -20.12
CA HIS A 246 -22.00 -1.39 -19.41
C HIS A 246 -23.05 -0.52 -20.12
N SER A 247 -23.13 -0.55 -21.45
CA SER A 247 -24.13 0.19 -22.21
C SER A 247 -25.55 -0.40 -22.07
N LEU A 248 -25.67 -1.71 -21.82
CA LEU A 248 -26.96 -2.38 -21.60
C LEU A 248 -27.52 -2.13 -20.18
N ILE A 249 -26.65 -1.99 -19.18
CA ILE A 249 -27.05 -1.76 -17.77
C ILE A 249 -27.41 -0.29 -17.51
N ARG A 250 -26.97 0.64 -18.35
CA ARG A 250 -27.29 2.07 -18.25
C ARG A 250 -28.55 2.49 -19.04
N ARG A 251 -29.24 1.56 -19.65
CA ARG A 251 -30.57 1.73 -20.24
C ARG A 251 -31.62 1.13 -19.30
#